data_39dd003b0a1f91e306b1b96efcea5121
#
_entry.id   39dd003b0a1f91e306b1b96efcea5121
#
_cell.length_a   1.000
_cell.length_b   1.000
_cell.length_c   1.000
_cell.angle_alpha   90.00
_cell.angle_beta   90.00
_cell.angle_gamma   90.00
#
_symmetry.space_group_name_H-M   'P 1'
#
loop_
_entity.id
_entity.type
_entity.pdbx_description
1 polymer ?
#
loop_
_entity_poly.entity_id
_entity_poly.type
_entity_poly.pdbx_seq_one_letter_code
_entity_poly.pdbx_strand_id
1 'polypeptide(L)'
;PPSPDILLGPLFNDVQSAKLFADQKTFADAIPNSDPLMILADYRMQKNQASFDLRHFVELNFTLPKENDTYVPPKGQTLRQHIDGLWPVLTRSTVEVEKWDSLLPLPKPYVVPGGRFREVYYWDSYFTMLGLAESGHWDKVEDMVANFAAEIDAWGHIPNGNRTYYLSRSQPPF
;
A
#
# COMPACT_ATOMS: atom_id res chain seq x y z
N PRO A 1 -13.49 0.11 -7.46
CA PRO A 1 -13.64 -0.49 -6.14
C PRO A 1 -13.71 0.60 -5.07
N PRO A 2 -14.49 0.42 -3.98
CA PRO A 2 -14.62 1.42 -2.93
C PRO A 2 -13.31 1.54 -2.13
N SER A 3 -13.03 2.77 -1.68
CA SER A 3 -11.92 3.03 -0.76
C SER A 3 -12.28 2.61 0.68
N PRO A 4 -11.29 2.37 1.57
CA PRO A 4 -11.54 1.93 2.94
C PRO A 4 -12.43 2.87 3.75
N ASP A 5 -12.35 4.17 3.54
CA ASP A 5 -13.21 5.16 4.20
C ASP A 5 -14.68 5.01 3.80
N ILE A 6 -14.97 4.71 2.52
CA ILE A 6 -16.31 4.41 2.03
C ILE A 6 -16.76 3.05 2.54
N LEU A 7 -15.88 2.04 2.47
CA LEU A 7 -16.21 0.67 2.82
C LEU A 7 -16.50 0.49 4.32
N LEU A 8 -15.71 1.15 5.18
CA LEU A 8 -15.75 1.01 6.63
C LEU A 8 -16.45 2.18 7.34
N GLY A 9 -16.75 3.28 6.64
CA GLY A 9 -17.55 4.39 7.10
C GLY A 9 -17.23 4.88 8.54
N PRO A 10 -18.20 4.77 9.48
CA PRO A 10 -17.99 5.26 10.84
C PRO A 10 -16.80 4.61 11.58
N LEU A 11 -16.54 3.31 11.36
CA LEU A 11 -15.40 2.64 11.99
C LEU A 11 -14.08 3.27 11.52
N PHE A 12 -13.96 3.56 10.21
CA PHE A 12 -12.77 4.22 9.68
C PHE A 12 -12.53 5.58 10.35
N ASN A 13 -13.58 6.39 10.43
CA ASN A 13 -13.50 7.71 11.05
C ASN A 13 -13.12 7.64 12.53
N ASP A 14 -13.72 6.71 13.28
CA ASP A 14 -13.48 6.56 14.71
C ASP A 14 -12.02 6.08 14.98
N VAL A 15 -11.49 5.16 14.18
CA VAL A 15 -10.08 4.71 14.28
C VAL A 15 -9.10 5.85 13.97
N GLN A 16 -9.36 6.63 12.91
CA GLN A 16 -8.49 7.76 12.53
C GLN A 16 -8.55 8.88 13.58
N SER A 17 -9.75 9.19 14.10
CA SER A 17 -9.95 10.24 15.13
C SER A 17 -9.31 9.85 16.47
N ALA A 18 -9.37 8.59 16.84
CA ALA A 18 -8.73 8.06 18.04
C ALA A 18 -7.20 8.01 17.94
N LYS A 19 -6.64 8.27 16.75
CA LYS A 19 -5.18 8.15 16.48
C LYS A 19 -4.62 6.81 16.95
N LEU A 20 -5.33 5.74 16.61
CA LEU A 20 -5.02 4.38 17.07
C LEU A 20 -3.64 3.91 16.61
N PHE A 21 -3.18 4.42 15.47
CA PHE A 21 -1.88 4.12 14.86
C PHE A 21 -1.03 5.40 14.76
N ALA A 22 0.28 5.21 14.62
CA ALA A 22 1.25 6.31 14.51
C ALA A 22 1.03 7.18 13.26
N ASP A 23 0.42 6.61 12.22
CA ASP A 23 0.05 7.31 10.99
C ASP A 23 -1.36 6.93 10.52
N GLN A 24 -1.91 7.74 9.61
CA GLN A 24 -3.25 7.51 9.07
C GLN A 24 -3.30 6.42 8.00
N LYS A 25 -2.14 6.02 7.45
CA LYS A 25 -2.06 5.05 6.36
C LYS A 25 -2.18 3.60 6.84
N THR A 26 -1.68 3.30 8.03
CA THR A 26 -1.68 1.93 8.59
C THR A 26 -3.08 1.30 8.55
N PHE A 27 -4.12 2.02 8.97
CA PHE A 27 -5.47 1.48 8.93
C PHE A 27 -6.10 1.51 7.53
N ALA A 28 -5.73 2.47 6.68
CA ALA A 28 -6.16 2.49 5.29
C ALA A 28 -5.61 1.29 4.46
N ASP A 29 -4.49 0.74 4.89
CA ASP A 29 -3.86 -0.45 4.28
C ASP A 29 -4.26 -1.76 4.97
N ALA A 30 -5.02 -1.70 6.07
CA ALA A 30 -5.46 -2.88 6.79
C ALA A 30 -6.49 -3.67 5.96
N ILE A 31 -6.33 -4.99 5.94
CA ILE A 31 -7.20 -5.88 5.17
C ILE A 31 -8.27 -6.44 6.10
N PRO A 32 -9.56 -6.26 5.81
CA PRO A 32 -10.64 -6.89 6.56
C PRO A 32 -10.53 -8.42 6.52
N ASN A 33 -10.58 -9.09 7.66
CA ASN A 33 -10.52 -10.56 7.79
C ASN A 33 -11.85 -11.23 7.41
N SER A 34 -12.92 -10.46 7.31
CA SER A 34 -14.26 -10.91 6.92
C SER A 34 -15.00 -9.82 6.16
N ASP A 35 -16.26 -10.08 5.76
CA ASP A 35 -17.07 -9.10 5.02
C ASP A 35 -17.16 -7.77 5.80
N PRO A 36 -16.73 -6.65 5.21
CA PRO A 36 -16.78 -5.33 5.86
C PRO A 36 -18.15 -4.93 6.38
N LEU A 37 -19.24 -5.37 5.74
CA LEU A 37 -20.60 -5.11 6.22
C LEU A 37 -20.88 -5.84 7.54
N MET A 38 -20.36 -7.05 7.70
CA MET A 38 -20.47 -7.80 8.96
C MET A 38 -19.65 -7.13 10.06
N ILE A 39 -18.41 -6.74 9.75
CA ILE A 39 -17.55 -6.00 10.70
C ILE A 39 -18.23 -4.71 11.16
N LEU A 40 -18.85 -3.97 10.22
CA LEU A 40 -19.58 -2.74 10.57
C LEU A 40 -20.82 -3.00 11.43
N ALA A 41 -21.54 -4.10 11.19
CA ALA A 41 -22.70 -4.47 12.01
C ALA A 41 -22.26 -4.79 13.44
N ASP A 42 -21.23 -5.59 13.61
CA ASP A 42 -20.65 -5.93 14.90
C ASP A 42 -20.09 -4.70 15.62
N TYR A 43 -19.41 -3.83 14.90
CA TYR A 43 -18.93 -2.56 15.45
C TYR A 43 -20.07 -1.70 16.02
N ARG A 44 -21.16 -1.54 15.25
CA ARG A 44 -22.34 -0.75 15.70
C ARG A 44 -23.00 -1.31 16.95
N MET A 45 -23.03 -2.64 17.08
CA MET A 45 -23.59 -3.31 18.26
C MET A 45 -22.70 -3.15 19.50
N GLN A 46 -21.38 -3.15 19.32
CA GLN A 46 -20.43 -3.20 20.43
C GLN A 46 -19.92 -1.84 20.89
N LYS A 47 -19.82 -0.86 19.99
CA LYS A 47 -19.09 0.41 20.24
C LYS A 47 -19.58 1.22 21.45
N ASN A 48 -20.82 1.05 21.88
CA ASN A 48 -21.40 1.76 23.02
C ASN A 48 -21.37 0.94 24.33
N GLN A 49 -20.82 -0.26 24.31
CA GLN A 49 -20.68 -1.08 25.52
C GLN A 49 -19.52 -0.58 26.37
N ALA A 50 -19.68 -0.60 27.70
CA ALA A 50 -18.66 -0.10 28.62
C ALA A 50 -17.32 -0.89 28.54
N SER A 51 -17.36 -2.12 28.08
CA SER A 51 -16.19 -2.98 27.88
C SER A 51 -15.58 -2.92 26.48
N PHE A 52 -16.09 -2.04 25.59
CA PHE A 52 -15.60 -1.98 24.23
C PHE A 52 -14.22 -1.35 24.15
N ASP A 53 -13.30 -2.07 23.50
CA ASP A 53 -11.94 -1.61 23.19
C ASP A 53 -11.77 -1.55 21.67
N LEU A 54 -11.63 -0.35 21.12
CA LEU A 54 -11.51 -0.12 19.69
C LEU A 54 -10.23 -0.74 19.10
N ARG A 55 -9.11 -0.70 19.83
CA ARG A 55 -7.85 -1.31 19.38
C ARG A 55 -8.00 -2.82 19.25
N HIS A 56 -8.50 -3.45 20.29
CA HIS A 56 -8.74 -4.88 20.30
C HIS A 56 -9.71 -5.30 19.19
N PHE A 57 -10.78 -4.52 18.99
CA PHE A 57 -11.74 -4.76 17.89
C PHE A 57 -11.04 -4.73 16.53
N VAL A 58 -10.17 -3.75 16.27
CA VAL A 58 -9.42 -3.65 15.01
C VAL A 58 -8.45 -4.81 14.85
N GLU A 59 -7.70 -5.17 15.88
CA GLU A 59 -6.72 -6.27 15.83
C GLU A 59 -7.38 -7.64 15.56
N LEU A 60 -8.62 -7.84 16.01
CA LEU A 60 -9.39 -9.07 15.74
C LEU A 60 -9.93 -9.14 14.31
N ASN A 61 -10.35 -8.01 13.77
CA ASN A 61 -11.12 -7.96 12.52
C ASN A 61 -10.29 -7.58 11.29
N PHE A 62 -9.03 -7.18 11.47
CA PHE A 62 -8.17 -6.74 10.37
C PHE A 62 -6.77 -7.34 10.45
N THR A 63 -6.24 -7.67 9.29
CA THR A 63 -4.81 -7.95 9.13
C THR A 63 -4.09 -6.63 8.87
N LEU A 64 -3.24 -6.22 9.80
CA LEU A 64 -2.45 -4.99 9.67
C LEU A 64 -1.27 -5.17 8.72
N PRO A 65 -0.87 -4.13 7.99
CA PRO A 65 0.30 -4.20 7.13
C PRO A 65 1.57 -4.49 7.95
N LYS A 66 2.36 -5.44 7.47
CA LYS A 66 3.65 -5.77 8.10
C LYS A 66 4.70 -4.74 7.74
N GLU A 67 5.50 -4.34 8.69
CA GLU A 67 6.73 -3.59 8.41
C GLU A 67 7.76 -4.53 7.78
N ASN A 68 8.34 -4.10 6.67
CA ASN A 68 9.37 -4.88 5.94
C ASN A 68 10.79 -4.50 6.41
N ASP A 69 11.00 -4.33 7.70
CA ASP A 69 12.13 -3.63 8.28
C ASP A 69 13.36 -4.51 8.56
N THR A 70 13.41 -5.70 8.02
CA THR A 70 14.46 -6.66 8.37
C THR A 70 15.69 -6.61 7.47
N TYR A 71 15.75 -5.69 6.48
CA TYR A 71 16.95 -5.56 5.68
C TYR A 71 18.07 -4.86 6.47
N VAL A 72 19.05 -5.65 6.88
CA VAL A 72 20.28 -5.14 7.49
C VAL A 72 21.37 -5.12 6.42
N PRO A 73 21.81 -3.94 5.95
CA PRO A 73 22.87 -3.86 4.95
C PRO A 73 24.18 -4.44 5.50
N PRO A 74 24.92 -5.21 4.71
CA PRO A 74 26.26 -5.67 5.09
C PRO A 74 27.18 -4.51 5.42
N LYS A 75 28.03 -4.67 6.45
CA LYS A 75 28.99 -3.63 6.85
C LYS A 75 30.06 -3.42 5.76
N GLY A 76 30.50 -2.18 5.59
CA GLY A 76 31.58 -1.81 4.68
C GLY A 76 31.18 -1.72 3.20
N GLN A 77 29.89 -1.71 2.89
CA GLN A 77 29.39 -1.46 1.54
C GLN A 77 29.70 -0.03 1.07
N THR A 78 30.01 0.11 -0.21
CA THR A 78 29.94 1.41 -0.89
C THR A 78 28.47 1.84 -1.05
N LEU A 79 28.23 3.11 -1.30
CA LEU A 79 26.88 3.63 -1.58
C LEU A 79 26.22 2.87 -2.75
N ARG A 80 26.97 2.60 -3.83
CA ARG A 80 26.47 1.85 -4.98
C ARG A 80 26.04 0.43 -4.59
N GLN A 81 26.89 -0.30 -3.86
CA GLN A 81 26.55 -1.65 -3.40
C GLN A 81 25.32 -1.67 -2.48
N HIS A 82 25.16 -0.65 -1.65
CA HIS A 82 23.97 -0.50 -0.81
C HIS A 82 22.71 -0.31 -1.65
N ILE A 83 22.74 0.59 -2.64
CA ILE A 83 21.62 0.86 -3.54
C ILE A 83 21.27 -0.41 -4.34
N ASP A 84 22.26 -1.06 -4.95
CA ASP A 84 22.03 -2.27 -5.75
C ASP A 84 21.43 -3.41 -4.89
N GLY A 85 21.83 -3.51 -3.62
CA GLY A 85 21.27 -4.46 -2.66
C GLY A 85 19.83 -4.17 -2.23
N LEU A 86 19.33 -2.94 -2.39
CA LEU A 86 17.95 -2.57 -2.06
C LEU A 86 16.95 -2.94 -3.15
N TRP A 87 17.34 -3.03 -4.42
CA TRP A 87 16.40 -3.29 -5.51
C TRP A 87 15.55 -4.56 -5.29
N PRO A 88 16.11 -5.73 -4.94
CA PRO A 88 15.30 -6.91 -4.65
C PRO A 88 14.45 -6.75 -3.38
N VAL A 89 14.94 -6.02 -2.38
CA VAL A 89 14.20 -5.78 -1.13
C VAL A 89 12.96 -4.93 -1.34
N LEU A 90 13.03 -3.95 -2.26
CA LEU A 90 11.95 -3.02 -2.59
C LEU A 90 11.06 -3.49 -3.74
N THR A 91 11.39 -4.62 -4.38
CA THR A 91 10.56 -5.19 -5.45
C THR A 91 9.33 -5.88 -4.86
N ARG A 92 8.17 -5.62 -5.46
CA ARG A 92 6.88 -6.25 -5.13
C ARG A 92 6.27 -6.88 -6.37
N SER A 93 5.40 -7.87 -6.15
CA SER A 93 4.55 -8.46 -7.17
C SER A 93 3.15 -8.63 -6.57
N THR A 94 2.13 -8.05 -7.21
CA THR A 94 0.75 -8.04 -6.74
C THR A 94 -0.22 -8.37 -7.88
N VAL A 95 0.08 -9.44 -8.61
CA VAL A 95 -0.80 -9.95 -9.68
C VAL A 95 -2.16 -10.35 -9.10
N GLU A 96 -2.17 -10.91 -7.90
CA GLU A 96 -3.35 -11.23 -7.12
C GLU A 96 -3.31 -10.47 -5.80
N VAL A 97 -4.44 -9.94 -5.37
CA VAL A 97 -4.65 -9.25 -4.10
C VAL A 97 -5.76 -9.93 -3.32
N GLU A 98 -5.70 -9.81 -2.00
CA GLU A 98 -6.74 -10.38 -1.14
C GLU A 98 -8.07 -9.65 -1.33
N LYS A 99 -9.16 -10.37 -1.09
CA LYS A 99 -10.49 -9.78 -1.11
C LYS A 99 -10.57 -8.65 -0.08
N TRP A 100 -11.09 -7.52 -0.48
CA TRP A 100 -11.20 -6.28 0.31
C TRP A 100 -9.87 -5.54 0.61
N ASP A 101 -8.72 -6.01 0.11
CA ASP A 101 -7.52 -5.19 0.14
C ASP A 101 -7.75 -3.91 -0.68
N SER A 102 -7.27 -2.79 -0.16
CA SER A 102 -7.26 -1.52 -0.90
C SER A 102 -6.22 -1.51 -2.03
N LEU A 103 -5.27 -2.45 -2.02
CA LEU A 103 -4.24 -2.57 -3.05
C LEU A 103 -4.87 -2.97 -4.39
N LEU A 104 -4.43 -2.34 -5.47
CA LEU A 104 -4.84 -2.66 -6.83
C LEU A 104 -3.82 -3.61 -7.46
N PRO A 105 -4.26 -4.71 -8.11
CA PRO A 105 -3.35 -5.64 -8.75
C PRO A 105 -2.65 -4.98 -9.94
N LEU A 106 -1.40 -5.36 -10.15
CA LEU A 106 -0.59 -4.94 -11.28
C LEU A 106 -0.02 -6.16 -11.99
N PRO A 107 0.04 -6.18 -13.34
CA PRO A 107 0.41 -7.36 -14.11
C PRO A 107 1.90 -7.72 -14.02
N LYS A 108 2.75 -6.79 -13.59
CA LYS A 108 4.20 -6.93 -13.55
C LYS A 108 4.77 -6.57 -12.17
N PRO A 109 5.97 -7.06 -11.84
CA PRO A 109 6.69 -6.58 -10.67
C PRO A 109 6.96 -5.08 -10.72
N TYR A 110 7.09 -4.46 -9.57
CA TYR A 110 7.40 -3.04 -9.43
C TYR A 110 8.26 -2.78 -8.19
N VAL A 111 8.95 -1.64 -8.19
CA VAL A 111 9.78 -1.20 -7.07
C VAL A 111 9.03 -0.12 -6.30
N VAL A 112 8.97 -0.27 -4.98
CA VAL A 112 8.31 0.67 -4.07
C VAL A 112 9.33 1.63 -3.44
N PRO A 113 8.90 2.83 -2.96
CA PRO A 113 9.80 3.75 -2.27
C PRO A 113 10.36 3.18 -0.95
N GLY A 114 9.61 2.33 -0.26
CA GLY A 114 9.99 1.69 0.99
C GLY A 114 9.31 2.26 2.24
N GLY A 115 9.61 1.70 3.40
CA GLY A 115 8.94 2.02 4.65
C GLY A 115 7.43 1.80 4.56
N ARG A 116 6.64 2.77 5.00
CA ARG A 116 5.17 2.73 4.90
C ARG A 116 4.62 2.86 3.47
N PHE A 117 5.46 3.24 2.50
CA PHE A 117 5.08 3.37 1.09
C PHE A 117 5.30 2.04 0.37
N ARG A 118 4.31 1.16 0.44
CA ARG A 118 4.36 -0.24 -0.01
C ARG A 118 3.75 -0.46 -1.39
N GLU A 119 3.37 0.61 -2.05
CA GLU A 119 2.74 0.67 -3.36
C GLU A 119 3.70 1.22 -4.42
N VAL A 120 3.37 1.03 -5.70
CA VAL A 120 3.95 1.89 -6.74
C VAL A 120 3.39 3.30 -6.58
N TYR A 121 4.24 4.30 -6.67
CA TYR A 121 3.85 5.72 -6.69
C TYR A 121 4.31 6.36 -7.97
N TYR A 122 3.46 7.17 -8.59
CA TYR A 122 3.68 7.65 -9.96
C TYR A 122 4.97 8.48 -10.09
N TRP A 123 5.09 9.61 -9.39
CA TRP A 123 6.26 10.48 -9.56
C TRP A 123 7.54 9.88 -8.96
N ASP A 124 7.42 9.15 -7.84
CA ASP A 124 8.55 8.43 -7.22
C ASP A 124 9.17 7.42 -8.19
N SER A 125 8.32 6.79 -8.99
CA SER A 125 8.74 5.77 -9.97
C SER A 125 9.64 6.35 -11.06
N TYR A 126 9.49 7.63 -11.42
CA TYR A 126 10.43 8.26 -12.36
C TYR A 126 11.85 8.22 -11.84
N PHE A 127 12.07 8.67 -10.61
CA PHE A 127 13.40 8.65 -9.98
C PHE A 127 13.90 7.22 -9.72
N THR A 128 13.00 6.34 -9.32
CA THR A 128 13.31 4.91 -9.17
C THR A 128 13.78 4.29 -10.49
N MET A 129 13.10 4.55 -11.58
CA MET A 129 13.47 4.05 -12.91
C MET A 129 14.80 4.61 -13.40
N LEU A 130 15.14 5.87 -13.11
CA LEU A 130 16.48 6.40 -13.38
C LEU A 130 17.56 5.62 -12.63
N GLY A 131 17.34 5.32 -11.35
CA GLY A 131 18.25 4.52 -10.54
C GLY A 131 18.37 3.08 -11.02
N LEU A 132 17.26 2.46 -11.42
CA LEU A 132 17.25 1.10 -12.00
C LEU A 132 18.01 1.04 -13.31
N ALA A 133 17.80 2.01 -14.20
CA ALA A 133 18.53 2.10 -15.48
C ALA A 133 20.03 2.24 -15.27
N GLU A 134 20.45 3.11 -14.33
CA GLU A 134 21.86 3.28 -13.95
C GLU A 134 22.46 2.01 -13.33
N SER A 135 21.63 1.21 -12.64
CA SER A 135 22.02 -0.10 -12.09
C SER A 135 21.94 -1.25 -13.13
N GLY A 136 21.51 -0.97 -14.37
CA GLY A 136 21.40 -1.96 -15.44
C GLY A 136 20.15 -2.83 -15.39
N HIS A 137 19.15 -2.50 -14.54
CA HIS A 137 17.88 -3.23 -14.36
C HIS A 137 16.79 -2.74 -15.34
N TRP A 138 17.06 -2.78 -16.63
CA TRP A 138 16.14 -2.33 -17.67
C TRP A 138 14.86 -3.17 -17.74
N ASP A 139 14.92 -4.44 -17.40
CA ASP A 139 13.78 -5.33 -17.25
C ASP A 139 12.75 -4.79 -16.24
N LYS A 140 13.23 -4.27 -15.10
CA LYS A 140 12.35 -3.65 -14.09
C LYS A 140 11.78 -2.31 -14.54
N VAL A 141 12.52 -1.54 -15.31
CA VAL A 141 12.00 -0.29 -15.91
C VAL A 141 10.88 -0.61 -16.89
N GLU A 142 11.05 -1.61 -17.76
CA GLU A 142 10.01 -2.06 -18.69
C GLU A 142 8.75 -2.55 -17.95
N ASP A 143 8.93 -3.35 -16.90
CA ASP A 143 7.82 -3.83 -16.06
C ASP A 143 7.05 -2.69 -15.40
N MET A 144 7.73 -1.66 -14.86
CA MET A 144 7.09 -0.49 -14.25
C MET A 144 6.32 0.34 -15.29
N VAL A 145 6.87 0.53 -16.49
CA VAL A 145 6.17 1.21 -17.59
C VAL A 145 4.95 0.42 -18.03
N ALA A 146 5.06 -0.92 -18.13
CA ALA A 146 3.94 -1.79 -18.48
C ALA A 146 2.81 -1.71 -17.43
N ASN A 147 3.14 -1.60 -16.15
CA ASN A 147 2.18 -1.40 -15.09
C ASN A 147 1.43 -0.06 -15.24
N PHE A 148 2.12 1.03 -15.55
CA PHE A 148 1.48 2.34 -15.81
C PHE A 148 0.57 2.30 -17.03
N ALA A 149 0.97 1.59 -18.10
CA ALA A 149 0.08 1.39 -19.24
C ALA A 149 -1.19 0.64 -18.84
N ALA A 150 -1.07 -0.42 -18.03
CA ALA A 150 -2.22 -1.16 -17.52
C ALA A 150 -3.13 -0.30 -16.61
N GLU A 151 -2.56 0.59 -15.80
CA GLU A 151 -3.34 1.54 -15.00
C GLU A 151 -4.11 2.53 -15.86
N ILE A 152 -3.51 3.05 -16.94
CA ILE A 152 -4.20 3.91 -17.90
C ILE A 152 -5.35 3.17 -18.59
N ASP A 153 -5.12 1.92 -19.01
CA ASP A 153 -6.15 1.10 -19.64
C ASP A 153 -7.32 0.81 -18.69
N ALA A 154 -7.03 0.57 -17.42
CA ALA A 154 -8.03 0.24 -16.41
C ALA A 154 -8.79 1.48 -15.88
N TRP A 155 -8.09 2.60 -15.69
CA TRP A 155 -8.59 3.77 -14.93
C TRP A 155 -8.64 5.07 -15.73
N GLY A 156 -8.08 5.11 -16.95
CA GLY A 156 -7.98 6.30 -17.79
C GLY A 156 -6.86 7.27 -17.38
N HIS A 157 -6.09 6.95 -16.35
CA HIS A 157 -4.94 7.74 -15.86
C HIS A 157 -4.03 6.86 -14.99
N ILE A 158 -2.85 7.37 -14.65
CA ILE A 158 -1.99 6.76 -13.63
C ILE A 158 -2.40 7.33 -12.27
N PRO A 159 -2.92 6.51 -11.33
CA PRO A 159 -3.26 6.96 -9.98
C PRO A 159 -2.02 7.45 -9.21
N ASN A 160 -2.24 8.18 -8.13
CA ASN A 160 -1.16 8.58 -7.21
C ASN A 160 -0.32 7.39 -6.72
N GLY A 161 -0.96 6.24 -6.56
CA GLY A 161 -0.37 4.93 -6.29
C GLY A 161 -1.43 3.85 -6.47
N ASN A 162 -1.04 2.58 -6.55
CA ASN A 162 -1.95 1.47 -6.82
C ASN A 162 -2.77 1.05 -5.58
N ARG A 163 -3.56 2.01 -5.06
CA ARG A 163 -4.56 1.80 -3.99
C ARG A 163 -5.90 2.41 -4.35
N THR A 164 -6.99 1.79 -3.90
CA THR A 164 -8.35 2.26 -4.20
C THR A 164 -8.60 3.70 -3.76
N TYR A 165 -8.02 4.13 -2.64
CA TYR A 165 -8.14 5.49 -2.13
C TYR A 165 -7.30 6.54 -2.88
N TYR A 166 -6.50 6.11 -3.87
CA TYR A 166 -5.72 6.97 -4.76
C TYR A 166 -6.33 7.14 -6.16
N LEU A 167 -7.39 6.41 -6.49
CA LEU A 167 -8.01 6.46 -7.82
C LEU A 167 -8.60 7.82 -8.20
N SER A 168 -8.87 8.70 -7.23
CA SER A 168 -9.44 10.03 -7.48
C SER A 168 -8.42 11.07 -7.95
N ARG A 169 -7.13 10.75 -7.97
CA ARG A 169 -6.05 11.71 -8.28
C ARG A 169 -4.78 11.04 -8.77
N SER A 170 -3.97 11.83 -9.46
CA SER A 170 -2.61 11.48 -9.86
C SER A 170 -1.58 12.33 -9.10
N GLN A 171 -0.32 11.96 -9.19
CA GLN A 171 0.82 12.81 -8.82
C GLN A 171 1.25 13.66 -10.03
N PRO A 172 2.07 14.73 -9.85
CA PRO A 172 2.64 15.47 -10.97
C PRO A 172 3.41 14.57 -11.93
N PRO A 173 3.28 14.75 -13.26
CA PRO A 173 4.02 13.99 -14.25
C PRO A 173 5.49 14.46 -14.31
N PHE A 174 6.41 13.51 -14.45
CA PHE A 174 7.82 13.73 -14.72
C PHE A 174 8.28 12.97 -15.96
#